data_b3aed536899dd5702e65a16d7220e666
#
_entry.id   b3aed536899dd5702e65a16d7220e666
#
_cell.length_a   1.000
_cell.length_b   1.000
_cell.length_c   1.000
_cell.angle_alpha   90.00
_cell.angle_beta   90.00
_cell.angle_gamma   90.00
#
_symmetry.space_group_name_H-M   'P 1'
#
loop_
_entity.id
_entity.type
_entity.pdbx_description
1 polymer ?
#
loop_
_entity_poly.entity_id
_entity_poly.type
_entity_poly.pdbx_seq_one_letter_code
_entity_poly.pdbx_strand_id
1 'polypeptide(L)'
;MKVTIKHLCLAFAIASIMISCGKDSGSDGSSSSDSTTTSTDDTNPDPIDVTSCDAETGINKIICLADAFKATLTSAQLATVQLSYSKSNAIKWSNFPQALVSSSYKRVGLNFGSMTTEQIQYAKALIKAVAGTTSNEGWDELQQLLNADEYLNENGGGSTYGAANFYIAFLGTPATSGTFEIQYGGHHTAFANTYTDGALVGATPSFRGVEPFATFTWNGTSNQPIQQEQAALTTMLTGLSTAELSTAKLSATYSDLVCGPQNDDAFPSTQSGIACSNLTTAQKNLVLAAIRTYVADVADTSTIMTKYTNELDQTYISYSGSTAMTTRNDYARIDGPSVWIEYSCQNGVVLSGTHPHSVWRDKSTDYGGN
;
A
#
# COMPACT_ATOMS: atom_id res chain seq x y z
N MET A 1 19.29 -41.66 -27.59
CA MET A 1 20.50 -40.83 -27.61
C MET A 1 20.60 -40.14 -26.25
N LYS A 2 21.50 -40.61 -25.36
CA LYS A 2 21.64 -40.10 -23.99
C LYS A 2 22.68 -39.00 -24.01
N VAL A 3 22.35 -37.80 -23.59
CA VAL A 3 23.28 -36.69 -23.39
C VAL A 3 23.59 -36.58 -21.90
N THR A 4 24.86 -36.78 -21.55
CA THR A 4 25.39 -36.71 -20.19
C THR A 4 25.97 -35.32 -20.00
N ILE A 5 25.44 -34.53 -19.06
CA ILE A 5 25.99 -33.22 -18.68
C ILE A 5 26.92 -33.44 -17.50
N LYS A 6 28.21 -33.07 -17.72
CA LYS A 6 29.26 -33.09 -16.69
C LYS A 6 29.18 -31.80 -15.85
N HIS A 7 29.14 -31.95 -14.54
CA HIS A 7 29.30 -30.87 -13.57
C HIS A 7 30.76 -30.46 -13.45
N LEU A 8 31.02 -29.17 -13.61
CA LEU A 8 32.35 -28.56 -13.36
C LEU A 8 32.27 -27.78 -12.03
N CYS A 9 32.88 -28.34 -10.99
CA CYS A 9 33.07 -27.64 -9.71
C CYS A 9 34.25 -26.73 -9.80
N LEU A 10 34.05 -25.42 -9.58
CA LEU A 10 35.14 -24.44 -9.47
C LEU A 10 35.30 -24.09 -7.98
N ALA A 11 36.44 -24.48 -7.39
CA ALA A 11 36.78 -24.14 -6.02
C ALA A 11 37.51 -22.79 -5.99
N PHE A 12 37.01 -21.82 -5.23
CA PHE A 12 37.69 -20.58 -4.91
C PHE A 12 38.40 -20.71 -3.56
N ALA A 13 39.73 -20.53 -3.58
CA ALA A 13 40.57 -20.49 -2.39
C ALA A 13 40.56 -19.06 -1.80
N ILE A 14 40.21 -18.94 -0.53
CA ILE A 14 40.24 -17.69 0.25
C ILE A 14 41.61 -17.62 0.93
N ALA A 15 42.41 -16.60 0.58
CA ALA A 15 43.68 -16.28 1.25
C ALA A 15 43.39 -15.28 2.39
N SER A 16 43.58 -15.71 3.62
CA SER A 16 43.49 -14.85 4.81
C SER A 16 44.81 -14.12 5.04
N ILE A 17 44.79 -12.80 5.05
CA ILE A 17 45.93 -11.97 5.45
C ILE A 17 45.70 -11.51 6.90
N MET A 18 46.57 -11.98 7.80
CA MET A 18 46.66 -11.49 9.17
C MET A 18 47.58 -10.29 9.20
N ILE A 19 47.13 -9.14 9.71
CA ILE A 19 48.01 -8.01 10.05
C ILE A 19 47.97 -7.81 11.56
N SER A 20 49.15 -7.87 12.14
CA SER A 20 49.50 -7.80 13.57
C SER A 20 49.34 -6.38 14.13
N CYS A 21 48.85 -6.29 15.38
CA CYS A 21 48.86 -5.09 16.22
C CYS A 21 50.30 -4.68 16.63
N GLY A 22 50.61 -3.42 16.45
CA GLY A 22 51.67 -2.72 17.17
C GLY A 22 51.06 -1.68 18.11
N LYS A 23 51.40 -1.76 19.40
CA LYS A 23 51.01 -0.83 20.46
C LYS A 23 52.15 0.19 20.59
N ASP A 24 51.82 1.49 20.57
CA ASP A 24 52.72 2.48 21.19
C ASP A 24 51.89 3.62 21.81
N SER A 25 52.38 4.06 23.00
CA SER A 25 51.75 5.01 23.89
C SER A 25 52.38 6.40 23.67
N GLY A 26 51.55 7.48 23.72
CA GLY A 26 52.10 8.85 23.84
C GLY A 26 51.11 9.96 23.64
N SER A 27 50.61 10.51 24.76
CA SER A 27 50.45 11.94 25.12
C SER A 27 49.74 12.94 24.22
N ASP A 28 48.61 13.45 24.77
CA ASP A 28 48.06 14.82 24.73
C ASP A 28 48.14 15.66 23.44
N GLY A 29 46.96 15.94 22.92
CA GLY A 29 46.67 17.01 21.96
C GLY A 29 45.19 17.17 21.73
N SER A 30 44.59 18.18 22.44
CA SER A 30 43.21 18.60 22.19
C SER A 30 43.06 19.02 20.73
N SER A 31 42.32 18.25 19.97
CA SER A 31 41.78 18.69 18.66
C SER A 31 40.33 18.26 18.57
N SER A 32 39.47 19.24 18.36
CA SER A 32 38.07 19.07 18.02
C SER A 32 37.93 18.03 16.91
N SER A 33 37.43 16.87 17.24
CA SER A 33 37.01 15.87 16.27
C SER A 33 35.72 16.38 15.65
N ASP A 34 35.84 16.94 14.45
CA ASP A 34 34.76 17.04 13.50
C ASP A 34 34.41 15.61 13.11
N SER A 35 33.45 15.01 13.81
CA SER A 35 32.87 13.73 13.44
C SER A 35 31.96 14.02 12.24
N THR A 36 32.49 13.89 11.03
CA THR A 36 31.68 13.61 9.85
C THR A 36 30.99 12.26 10.06
N THR A 37 29.87 12.28 10.83
CA THR A 37 28.84 11.29 10.69
C THR A 37 28.32 11.45 9.27
N THR A 38 28.66 10.53 8.38
CA THR A 38 27.82 10.26 7.22
C THR A 38 26.46 9.86 7.78
N SER A 39 25.55 10.83 7.92
CA SER A 39 24.15 10.53 8.16
C SER A 39 23.68 9.79 6.90
N THR A 40 23.49 8.49 7.01
CA THR A 40 22.62 7.80 6.06
C THR A 40 21.27 8.49 6.19
N ASP A 41 20.78 9.11 5.11
CA ASP A 41 19.46 9.74 5.13
C ASP A 41 18.44 8.68 5.56
N ASP A 42 17.66 9.01 6.60
CA ASP A 42 16.58 8.15 7.07
C ASP A 42 15.46 8.17 6.01
N THR A 43 15.15 7.02 5.45
CA THR A 43 14.13 6.84 4.41
C THR A 43 12.74 6.55 4.96
N ASN A 44 12.61 6.37 6.29
CA ASN A 44 11.32 6.18 6.96
C ASN A 44 11.13 7.05 8.21
N PRO A 45 11.47 8.37 8.19
CA PRO A 45 11.28 9.26 9.33
C PRO A 45 9.80 9.49 9.63
N ASP A 46 9.50 9.91 10.86
CA ASP A 46 8.17 10.41 11.21
C ASP A 46 7.84 11.69 10.43
N PRO A 47 6.53 11.96 10.14
CA PRO A 47 6.12 13.19 9.49
C PRO A 47 6.43 14.41 10.36
N ILE A 48 6.84 15.51 9.72
CA ILE A 48 7.03 16.80 10.40
C ILE A 48 5.68 17.46 10.67
N ASP A 49 5.61 18.24 11.74
CA ASP A 49 4.49 19.15 11.99
C ASP A 49 4.67 20.46 11.17
N VAL A 50 3.80 20.70 10.19
CA VAL A 50 3.85 21.87 9.32
C VAL A 50 2.94 22.94 9.89
N THR A 51 3.43 23.66 10.93
CA THR A 51 2.65 24.64 11.70
C THR A 51 2.04 25.77 10.85
N SER A 52 2.64 26.12 9.70
CA SER A 52 2.07 27.08 8.75
C SER A 52 0.74 26.63 8.13
N CYS A 53 0.42 25.35 8.18
CA CYS A 53 -0.81 24.77 7.65
C CYS A 53 -1.86 24.44 8.74
N ASP A 54 -1.62 24.76 10.01
CA ASP A 54 -2.52 24.37 11.11
C ASP A 54 -3.87 25.07 11.10
N ALA A 55 -3.93 26.28 10.59
CA ALA A 55 -5.16 27.04 10.44
C ALA A 55 -6.05 26.54 9.29
N GLU A 56 -5.49 25.73 8.38
CA GLU A 56 -6.18 25.24 7.21
C GLU A 56 -6.92 23.92 7.49
N THR A 57 -8.03 23.70 6.80
CA THR A 57 -8.88 22.50 6.92
C THR A 57 -9.28 21.94 5.56
N GLY A 58 -9.66 20.65 5.51
CA GLY A 58 -10.11 20.01 4.29
C GLY A 58 -9.12 20.15 3.13
N ILE A 59 -9.62 20.49 1.96
CA ILE A 59 -8.79 20.60 0.76
C ILE A 59 -7.71 21.69 0.87
N ASN A 60 -7.97 22.79 1.60
CA ASN A 60 -6.99 23.86 1.80
C ASN A 60 -5.79 23.36 2.61
N LYS A 61 -6.00 22.51 3.61
CA LYS A 61 -4.90 21.87 4.35
C LYS A 61 -4.06 20.98 3.45
N ILE A 62 -4.69 20.18 2.60
CA ILE A 62 -4.02 19.29 1.63
C ILE A 62 -3.16 20.14 0.66
N ILE A 63 -3.71 21.21 0.12
CA ILE A 63 -2.97 22.11 -0.80
C ILE A 63 -1.80 22.78 -0.08
N CYS A 64 -2.02 23.30 1.13
CA CYS A 64 -0.96 23.92 1.94
C CYS A 64 0.20 22.94 2.17
N LEU A 65 -0.08 21.70 2.57
CA LEU A 65 0.94 20.67 2.79
C LEU A 65 1.63 20.24 1.49
N ALA A 66 0.89 20.16 0.38
CA ALA A 66 1.47 19.89 -0.93
C ALA A 66 2.43 21.01 -1.37
N ASP A 67 2.07 22.28 -1.14
CA ASP A 67 2.92 23.41 -1.46
C ASP A 67 4.14 23.48 -0.54
N ALA A 68 3.98 23.20 0.76
CA ALA A 68 5.09 23.10 1.71
C ALA A 68 6.08 22.01 1.29
N PHE A 69 5.60 20.82 0.92
CA PHE A 69 6.45 19.75 0.39
C PHE A 69 7.17 20.18 -0.89
N LYS A 70 6.45 20.72 -1.88
CA LYS A 70 7.05 21.17 -3.14
C LYS A 70 8.11 22.26 -2.94
N ALA A 71 7.96 23.11 -1.93
CA ALA A 71 8.93 24.16 -1.60
C ALA A 71 10.29 23.63 -1.13
N THR A 72 10.36 22.38 -0.63
CA THR A 72 11.63 21.73 -0.24
C THR A 72 12.36 21.10 -1.43
N LEU A 73 11.72 20.98 -2.60
CA LEU A 73 12.22 20.23 -3.73
C LEU A 73 13.11 21.07 -4.65
N THR A 74 14.15 20.46 -5.21
CA THR A 74 14.87 21.02 -6.34
C THR A 74 13.99 21.07 -7.58
N SER A 75 14.35 21.90 -8.57
CA SER A 75 13.61 21.99 -9.83
C SER A 75 13.52 20.65 -10.57
N ALA A 76 14.56 19.81 -10.49
CA ALA A 76 14.56 18.46 -11.07
C ALA A 76 13.60 17.52 -10.35
N GLN A 77 13.60 17.53 -9.01
CA GLN A 77 12.65 16.76 -8.20
C GLN A 77 11.21 17.21 -8.44
N LEU A 78 10.98 18.54 -8.50
CA LEU A 78 9.66 19.10 -8.79
C LEU A 78 9.13 18.63 -10.16
N ALA A 79 9.96 18.64 -11.20
CA ALA A 79 9.58 18.12 -12.53
C ALA A 79 9.29 16.61 -12.53
N THR A 80 9.85 15.86 -11.57
CA THR A 80 9.62 14.42 -11.42
C THR A 80 8.33 14.12 -10.66
N VAL A 81 8.02 14.89 -9.61
CA VAL A 81 6.85 14.65 -8.76
C VAL A 81 5.55 15.20 -9.36
N GLN A 82 5.63 16.29 -10.15
CA GLN A 82 4.49 16.99 -10.73
C GLN A 82 4.29 16.57 -12.18
N LEU A 83 3.24 15.80 -12.45
CA LEU A 83 2.92 15.25 -13.77
C LEU A 83 1.54 15.69 -14.23
N SER A 84 1.20 15.47 -15.51
CA SER A 84 -0.16 15.70 -16.00
C SER A 84 -1.13 14.67 -15.42
N TYR A 85 -2.34 15.12 -15.06
CA TYR A 85 -3.44 14.22 -14.73
C TYR A 85 -3.90 13.52 -16.02
N SER A 86 -3.68 12.21 -16.09
CA SER A 86 -4.07 11.38 -17.23
C SER A 86 -4.16 9.92 -16.82
N LYS A 87 -5.03 9.16 -17.45
CA LYS A 87 -5.15 7.70 -17.25
C LYS A 87 -3.80 7.00 -17.39
N SER A 88 -3.00 7.37 -18.41
CA SER A 88 -1.70 6.76 -18.66
C SER A 88 -0.67 6.96 -17.54
N ASN A 89 -0.82 7.99 -16.70
CA ASN A 89 -0.03 8.16 -15.49
C ASN A 89 -0.69 7.48 -14.29
N ALA A 90 -2.01 7.61 -14.13
CA ALA A 90 -2.75 7.09 -12.99
C ALA A 90 -2.67 5.56 -12.86
N ILE A 91 -2.66 4.82 -13.97
CA ILE A 91 -2.52 3.35 -13.97
C ILE A 91 -1.13 2.82 -13.59
N LYS A 92 -0.16 3.71 -13.36
CA LYS A 92 1.24 3.30 -13.06
C LYS A 92 1.44 3.03 -11.56
N TRP A 93 0.75 2.02 -11.07
CA TRP A 93 0.90 1.47 -9.73
C TRP A 93 1.11 -0.05 -9.79
N SER A 94 1.64 -0.66 -8.75
CA SER A 94 1.90 -2.09 -8.71
C SER A 94 2.05 -2.56 -7.26
N ASN A 95 1.83 -3.86 -7.02
CA ASN A 95 2.16 -4.55 -5.77
C ASN A 95 3.61 -5.03 -5.72
N PHE A 96 4.32 -5.08 -6.86
CA PHE A 96 5.70 -5.56 -6.94
C PHE A 96 6.70 -4.50 -6.49
N PRO A 97 7.88 -4.92 -5.98
CA PRO A 97 9.03 -4.02 -5.86
C PRO A 97 9.32 -3.33 -7.20
N GLN A 98 9.71 -2.06 -7.18
CA GLN A 98 9.92 -1.26 -8.39
C GLN A 98 10.88 -1.92 -9.41
N ALA A 99 11.89 -2.63 -8.92
CA ALA A 99 12.86 -3.33 -9.78
C ALA A 99 12.21 -4.41 -10.65
N LEU A 100 11.13 -5.04 -10.16
CA LEU A 100 10.42 -6.14 -10.83
C LEU A 100 9.23 -5.67 -11.68
N VAL A 101 8.84 -4.39 -11.58
CA VAL A 101 7.76 -3.84 -12.40
C VAL A 101 8.24 -3.67 -13.84
N SER A 102 7.42 -4.07 -14.81
CA SER A 102 7.73 -3.87 -16.23
C SER A 102 7.87 -2.39 -16.58
N SER A 103 8.70 -2.05 -17.58
CA SER A 103 9.02 -0.66 -17.92
C SER A 103 7.79 0.21 -18.22
N SER A 104 6.73 -0.38 -18.80
CA SER A 104 5.49 0.33 -19.14
C SER A 104 4.65 0.74 -17.94
N TYR A 105 4.83 0.05 -16.81
CA TYR A 105 4.01 0.22 -15.60
C TYR A 105 4.82 0.64 -14.36
N LYS A 106 6.09 1.04 -14.56
CA LYS A 106 6.89 1.57 -13.46
C LYS A 106 6.18 2.76 -12.83
N ARG A 107 6.17 2.79 -11.48
CA ARG A 107 5.60 3.91 -10.73
C ARG A 107 6.18 5.22 -11.21
N VAL A 108 5.34 6.23 -11.26
CA VAL A 108 5.72 7.61 -11.56
C VAL A 108 5.94 8.39 -10.27
N GLY A 109 6.49 9.59 -10.41
CA GLY A 109 6.74 10.48 -9.27
C GLY A 109 8.13 10.33 -8.68
N LEU A 110 8.33 10.94 -7.52
CA LEU A 110 9.59 11.04 -6.82
C LEU A 110 9.70 9.92 -5.79
N ASN A 111 10.79 9.16 -5.82
CA ASN A 111 10.99 8.07 -4.87
C ASN A 111 11.70 8.56 -3.59
N PHE A 112 11.38 7.95 -2.46
CA PHE A 112 11.91 8.37 -1.14
C PHE A 112 13.44 8.26 -1.08
N GLY A 113 14.03 7.25 -1.70
CA GLY A 113 15.48 7.09 -1.76
C GLY A 113 16.23 8.20 -2.53
N SER A 114 15.53 9.10 -3.24
CA SER A 114 16.08 10.28 -3.89
C SER A 114 15.75 11.59 -3.17
N MET A 115 15.17 11.51 -1.97
CA MET A 115 14.82 12.65 -1.13
C MET A 115 15.74 12.73 0.09
N THR A 116 15.88 13.92 0.66
CA THR A 116 16.44 14.09 2.01
C THR A 116 15.43 13.64 3.06
N THR A 117 15.89 13.33 4.26
CA THR A 117 15.02 13.03 5.43
C THR A 117 13.96 14.11 5.61
N GLU A 118 14.31 15.39 5.55
CA GLU A 118 13.36 16.51 5.67
C GLU A 118 12.28 16.46 4.57
N GLN A 119 12.66 16.23 3.31
CA GLN A 119 11.71 16.12 2.21
C GLN A 119 10.72 14.97 2.42
N ILE A 120 11.19 13.83 2.92
CA ILE A 120 10.31 12.69 3.27
C ILE A 120 9.34 13.05 4.39
N GLN A 121 9.80 13.77 5.42
CA GLN A 121 8.96 14.23 6.51
C GLN A 121 7.80 15.11 6.03
N TYR A 122 8.06 16.05 5.11
CA TYR A 122 7.01 16.87 4.47
C TYR A 122 6.07 16.03 3.59
N ALA A 123 6.60 15.11 2.80
CA ALA A 123 5.78 14.19 2.00
C ALA A 123 4.85 13.36 2.88
N LYS A 124 5.36 12.83 4.00
CA LYS A 124 4.58 12.06 4.97
C LYS A 124 3.53 12.91 5.71
N ALA A 125 3.80 14.17 5.99
CA ALA A 125 2.80 15.08 6.56
C ALA A 125 1.60 15.25 5.61
N LEU A 126 1.85 15.37 4.31
CA LEU A 126 0.79 15.39 3.29
C LEU A 126 0.04 14.06 3.21
N ILE A 127 0.75 12.93 3.13
CA ILE A 127 0.15 11.59 3.05
C ILE A 127 -0.75 11.34 4.27
N LYS A 128 -0.30 11.72 5.47
CA LYS A 128 -1.08 11.64 6.71
C LYS A 128 -2.37 12.47 6.65
N ALA A 129 -2.34 13.64 5.99
CA ALA A 129 -3.52 14.52 5.89
C ALA A 129 -4.59 13.98 4.93
N VAL A 130 -4.21 13.18 3.93
CA VAL A 130 -5.15 12.57 2.97
C VAL A 130 -5.60 11.17 3.41
N ALA A 131 -4.90 10.55 4.35
CA ALA A 131 -5.23 9.26 4.92
C ALA A 131 -6.27 9.37 6.04
N GLY A 132 -6.98 8.26 6.30
CA GLY A 132 -7.88 8.14 7.45
C GLY A 132 -7.13 8.19 8.79
N THR A 133 -7.87 8.48 9.85
CA THR A 133 -7.34 8.60 11.22
C THR A 133 -7.93 7.54 12.16
N THR A 134 -8.63 6.55 11.65
CA THR A 134 -9.11 5.40 12.43
C THR A 134 -7.91 4.57 12.86
N SER A 135 -7.90 4.13 14.11
CA SER A 135 -6.79 3.32 14.66
C SER A 135 -6.58 2.04 13.85
N ASN A 136 -5.35 1.76 13.49
CA ASN A 136 -4.87 0.69 12.61
C ASN A 136 -5.40 0.73 11.16
N GLU A 137 -5.98 1.82 10.74
CA GLU A 137 -6.40 2.08 9.37
C GLU A 137 -5.72 3.35 8.86
N GLY A 138 -5.84 3.64 7.58
CA GLY A 138 -5.34 4.87 7.00
C GLY A 138 -3.87 5.14 7.29
N TRP A 139 -3.56 6.23 8.00
CA TRP A 139 -2.17 6.58 8.30
C TRP A 139 -1.44 5.51 9.12
N ASP A 140 -2.09 4.94 10.14
CA ASP A 140 -1.47 3.93 11.01
C ASP A 140 -1.13 2.68 10.20
N GLU A 141 -2.01 2.24 9.30
CA GLU A 141 -1.75 1.08 8.44
C GLU A 141 -0.63 1.37 7.43
N LEU A 142 -0.63 2.56 6.81
CA LEU A 142 0.44 2.98 5.90
C LEU A 142 1.82 2.91 6.53
N GLN A 143 1.95 3.38 7.78
CA GLN A 143 3.22 3.28 8.52
C GLN A 143 3.59 1.82 8.81
N GLN A 144 2.64 0.97 9.13
CA GLN A 144 2.89 -0.44 9.35
C GLN A 144 3.30 -1.17 8.06
N LEU A 145 2.75 -0.80 6.90
CA LEU A 145 3.15 -1.32 5.58
C LEU A 145 4.58 -0.89 5.22
N LEU A 146 4.94 0.37 5.49
CA LEU A 146 6.32 0.84 5.33
C LEU A 146 7.28 0.06 6.23
N ASN A 147 6.90 -0.13 7.50
CA ASN A 147 7.70 -0.90 8.46
C ASN A 147 7.84 -2.37 8.02
N ALA A 148 6.81 -2.96 7.40
CA ALA A 148 6.89 -4.32 6.86
C ALA A 148 7.90 -4.41 5.71
N ASP A 149 7.95 -3.42 4.85
CA ASP A 149 8.90 -3.40 3.73
C ASP A 149 10.35 -3.18 4.21
N GLU A 150 10.56 -2.34 5.23
CA GLU A 150 11.86 -2.22 5.91
C GLU A 150 12.26 -3.54 6.61
N TYR A 151 11.29 -4.20 7.27
CA TYR A 151 11.52 -5.51 7.87
C TYR A 151 11.96 -6.54 6.83
N LEU A 152 11.33 -6.56 5.64
CA LEU A 152 11.73 -7.43 4.53
C LEU A 152 13.14 -7.12 4.04
N ASN A 153 13.48 -5.83 3.91
CA ASN A 153 14.82 -5.39 3.49
C ASN A 153 15.90 -6.00 4.38
N GLU A 154 15.73 -5.94 5.70
CA GLU A 154 16.71 -6.45 6.65
C GLU A 154 16.67 -7.98 6.85
N ASN A 155 15.53 -8.63 6.58
CA ASN A 155 15.33 -10.05 6.83
C ASN A 155 15.39 -10.93 5.57
N GLY A 156 16.23 -10.56 4.61
CA GLY A 156 16.58 -11.39 3.46
C GLY A 156 16.13 -10.85 2.10
N GLY A 157 15.26 -9.84 2.06
CA GLY A 157 14.80 -9.20 0.82
C GLY A 157 15.85 -8.28 0.18
N GLY A 158 16.70 -7.66 1.02
CA GLY A 158 17.74 -6.71 0.58
C GLY A 158 17.16 -5.44 -0.02
N SER A 159 17.98 -4.62 -0.65
CA SER A 159 17.66 -3.26 -1.15
C SER A 159 16.58 -3.18 -2.22
N THR A 160 16.03 -4.32 -2.65
CA THR A 160 14.83 -4.38 -3.50
C THR A 160 13.58 -3.93 -2.76
N TYR A 161 13.61 -4.05 -1.43
CA TYR A 161 12.55 -3.68 -0.48
C TYR A 161 12.98 -2.46 0.33
N GLY A 162 12.09 -1.96 1.19
CA GLY A 162 12.32 -0.83 2.08
C GLY A 162 11.69 0.47 1.60
N ALA A 163 11.47 1.39 2.55
CA ALA A 163 10.78 2.66 2.35
C ALA A 163 11.43 3.54 1.28
N ALA A 164 12.74 3.41 1.04
CA ALA A 164 13.44 4.09 -0.05
C ALA A 164 12.82 3.84 -1.45
N ASN A 165 12.12 2.71 -1.63
CA ASN A 165 11.48 2.31 -2.89
C ASN A 165 10.01 2.75 -3.00
N PHE A 166 9.52 3.60 -2.07
CA PHE A 166 8.18 4.18 -2.14
C PHE A 166 8.21 5.50 -2.92
N TYR A 167 7.08 5.82 -3.56
CA TYR A 167 6.94 6.93 -4.50
C TYR A 167 5.76 7.81 -4.13
N ILE A 168 5.89 9.11 -4.35
CA ILE A 168 4.79 10.08 -4.32
C ILE A 168 4.73 10.85 -5.64
N ALA A 169 3.53 11.08 -6.16
CA ALA A 169 3.29 11.86 -7.37
C ALA A 169 2.07 12.75 -7.21
N PHE A 170 2.13 13.94 -7.81
CA PHE A 170 0.98 14.76 -8.12
C PHE A 170 0.66 14.61 -9.61
N LEU A 171 -0.52 14.07 -9.90
CA LEU A 171 -1.07 14.05 -11.25
C LEU A 171 -2.05 15.21 -11.37
N GLY A 172 -1.72 16.23 -12.15
CA GLY A 172 -2.37 17.54 -12.08
C GLY A 172 -1.81 18.39 -10.94
N THR A 173 -2.26 19.63 -10.82
CA THR A 173 -1.78 20.57 -9.82
C THR A 173 -2.75 20.63 -8.63
N PRO A 174 -2.30 20.35 -7.40
CA PRO A 174 -3.14 20.54 -6.21
C PRO A 174 -3.68 21.98 -6.15
N ALA A 175 -4.99 22.13 -6.23
CA ALA A 175 -5.70 23.41 -6.26
C ALA A 175 -7.16 23.24 -5.81
N THR A 176 -7.83 24.35 -5.45
CA THR A 176 -9.25 24.36 -5.10
C THR A 176 -10.19 24.25 -6.29
N SER A 177 -9.65 24.31 -7.51
CA SER A 177 -10.40 24.16 -8.76
C SER A 177 -9.65 23.25 -9.75
N GLY A 178 -10.39 22.61 -10.66
CA GLY A 178 -9.84 21.62 -11.58
C GLY A 178 -9.64 20.26 -10.93
N THR A 179 -8.98 19.33 -11.64
CA THR A 179 -8.78 17.95 -11.17
C THR A 179 -7.30 17.66 -10.95
N PHE A 180 -7.00 17.02 -9.82
CA PHE A 180 -5.68 16.45 -9.52
C PHE A 180 -5.79 15.18 -8.70
N GLU A 181 -4.74 14.35 -8.74
CA GLU A 181 -4.61 13.14 -7.95
C GLU A 181 -3.32 13.18 -7.14
N ILE A 182 -3.39 12.75 -5.90
CA ILE A 182 -2.22 12.42 -5.08
C ILE A 182 -2.07 10.90 -5.11
N GLN A 183 -1.00 10.43 -5.74
CA GLN A 183 -0.68 9.01 -5.81
C GLN A 183 0.52 8.72 -4.91
N TYR A 184 0.41 7.68 -4.10
CA TYR A 184 1.46 7.22 -3.21
C TYR A 184 1.51 5.70 -3.21
N GLY A 185 2.71 5.11 -3.21
CA GLY A 185 2.84 3.67 -3.11
C GLY A 185 4.25 3.14 -3.31
N GLY A 186 4.40 1.88 -3.04
CA GLY A 186 5.62 1.10 -3.14
C GLY A 186 5.31 -0.38 -3.32
N HIS A 187 6.21 -1.24 -2.85
CA HIS A 187 5.90 -2.64 -2.72
C HIS A 187 4.73 -2.80 -1.74
N HIS A 188 3.75 -3.61 -2.09
CA HIS A 188 2.55 -3.91 -1.30
C HIS A 188 1.63 -2.72 -0.95
N THR A 189 1.86 -1.55 -1.54
CA THR A 189 1.09 -0.35 -1.20
C THR A 189 0.80 0.48 -2.44
N ALA A 190 -0.46 0.85 -2.66
CA ALA A 190 -0.85 1.86 -3.63
C ALA A 190 -2.10 2.60 -3.17
N PHE A 191 -2.05 3.93 -3.23
CA PHE A 191 -3.15 4.84 -2.93
C PHE A 191 -3.24 5.90 -4.01
N ALA A 192 -4.48 6.23 -4.39
CA ALA A 192 -4.78 7.23 -5.40
C ALA A 192 -6.01 8.04 -4.98
N ASN A 193 -5.78 9.23 -4.42
CA ASN A 193 -6.86 10.14 -4.01
C ASN A 193 -7.02 11.24 -5.06
N THR A 194 -8.13 11.23 -5.77
CA THR A 194 -8.45 12.20 -6.82
C THR A 194 -9.43 13.24 -6.32
N TYR A 195 -9.11 14.50 -6.52
CA TYR A 195 -9.92 15.66 -6.13
C TYR A 195 -10.33 16.44 -7.37
N THR A 196 -11.58 16.89 -7.41
CA THR A 196 -12.11 17.80 -8.44
C THR A 196 -12.85 18.94 -7.75
N ASP A 197 -12.48 20.17 -8.09
CA ASP A 197 -13.07 21.40 -7.54
C ASP A 197 -13.14 21.39 -6.00
N GLY A 198 -12.07 20.88 -5.37
CA GLY A 198 -11.91 20.80 -3.93
C GLY A 198 -12.58 19.63 -3.24
N ALA A 199 -13.32 18.79 -3.95
CA ALA A 199 -13.97 17.60 -3.39
C ALA A 199 -13.21 16.32 -3.76
N LEU A 200 -13.14 15.34 -2.82
CA LEU A 200 -12.67 13.99 -3.12
C LEU A 200 -13.70 13.29 -4.03
N VAL A 201 -13.29 12.95 -5.25
CA VAL A 201 -14.16 12.28 -6.24
C VAL A 201 -13.81 10.82 -6.46
N GLY A 202 -12.62 10.37 -6.07
CA GLY A 202 -12.18 8.99 -6.13
C GLY A 202 -11.05 8.74 -5.15
N ALA A 203 -11.04 7.54 -4.54
CA ALA A 203 -10.01 7.10 -3.59
C ALA A 203 -9.45 5.73 -3.97
N THR A 204 -9.63 5.35 -5.23
CA THR A 204 -9.28 4.04 -5.75
C THR A 204 -8.61 4.15 -7.13
N PRO A 205 -7.78 3.15 -7.52
CA PRO A 205 -7.47 1.92 -6.80
C PRO A 205 -6.74 2.15 -5.48
N SER A 206 -7.09 1.33 -4.45
CA SER A 206 -6.35 1.27 -3.20
C SER A 206 -5.92 -0.17 -2.96
N PHE A 207 -4.62 -0.41 -2.92
CA PHE A 207 -4.03 -1.73 -2.78
C PHE A 207 -3.17 -1.81 -1.53
N ARG A 208 -3.26 -2.92 -0.85
CA ARG A 208 -2.39 -3.29 0.25
C ARG A 208 -2.06 -4.77 0.24
N GLY A 209 -0.83 -5.09 0.61
CA GLY A 209 -0.33 -6.43 0.83
C GLY A 209 0.67 -6.42 1.96
N VAL A 210 1.00 -7.56 2.54
CA VAL A 210 2.00 -7.62 3.59
C VAL A 210 2.76 -8.94 3.60
N GLU A 211 4.05 -8.86 3.87
CA GLU A 211 4.92 -9.94 4.26
C GLU A 211 5.89 -9.41 5.33
N PRO A 212 5.88 -10.00 6.55
CA PRO A 212 5.04 -11.10 7.01
C PRO A 212 3.61 -10.65 7.37
N PHE A 213 2.62 -11.55 7.22
CA PHE A 213 1.26 -11.30 7.72
C PHE A 213 1.13 -11.47 9.23
N ALA A 214 1.97 -12.32 9.82
CA ALA A 214 2.05 -12.45 11.28
C ALA A 214 2.56 -11.14 11.92
N THR A 215 2.09 -10.85 13.13
CA THR A 215 2.59 -9.73 13.92
C THR A 215 4.13 -9.75 13.99
N PHE A 216 4.77 -8.63 13.72
CA PHE A 216 6.21 -8.46 13.80
C PHE A 216 6.56 -7.17 14.54
N THR A 217 7.79 -7.09 15.05
CA THR A 217 8.30 -5.88 15.71
C THR A 217 9.33 -5.22 14.83
N TRP A 218 9.17 -3.91 14.60
CA TRP A 218 10.13 -3.06 13.91
C TRP A 218 10.39 -1.79 14.72
N ASN A 219 11.64 -1.47 14.98
CA ASN A 219 12.07 -0.32 15.79
C ASN A 219 11.27 -0.17 17.11
N GLY A 220 11.04 -1.28 17.82
CA GLY A 220 10.29 -1.32 19.07
C GLY A 220 8.77 -1.20 18.94
N THR A 221 8.24 -1.02 17.73
CA THR A 221 6.81 -0.94 17.45
C THR A 221 6.27 -2.26 16.96
N SER A 222 5.14 -2.72 17.52
CA SER A 222 4.40 -3.88 17.03
C SER A 222 3.59 -3.50 15.80
N ASN A 223 3.71 -4.28 14.74
CA ASN A 223 3.06 -4.04 13.45
C ASN A 223 2.20 -5.23 13.06
N GLN A 224 1.03 -4.97 12.49
CA GLN A 224 0.08 -5.96 12.05
C GLN A 224 -0.88 -5.37 11.00
N PRO A 225 -0.37 -4.89 9.85
CA PRO A 225 -1.22 -4.29 8.81
C PRO A 225 -2.18 -5.31 8.21
N ILE A 226 -3.30 -4.86 7.62
CA ILE A 226 -4.38 -5.64 6.98
C ILE A 226 -5.03 -6.75 7.84
N GLN A 227 -4.80 -6.73 9.13
CA GLN A 227 -5.47 -7.67 10.06
C GLN A 227 -6.96 -7.33 10.24
N GLN A 228 -7.31 -6.05 10.17
CA GLN A 228 -8.68 -5.57 10.28
C GLN A 228 -9.52 -6.04 9.09
N GLU A 229 -9.00 -5.94 7.88
CA GLU A 229 -9.64 -6.44 6.65
C GLU A 229 -9.85 -7.95 6.73
N GLN A 230 -8.80 -8.70 7.10
CA GLN A 230 -8.89 -10.14 7.25
C GLN A 230 -9.93 -10.53 8.31
N ALA A 231 -9.91 -9.89 9.47
CA ALA A 231 -10.85 -10.18 10.56
C ALA A 231 -12.30 -9.82 10.18
N ALA A 232 -12.51 -8.69 9.51
CA ALA A 232 -13.83 -8.27 9.06
C ALA A 232 -14.39 -9.20 7.97
N LEU A 233 -13.58 -9.59 6.98
CA LEU A 233 -13.97 -10.56 5.94
C LEU A 233 -14.25 -11.94 6.54
N THR A 234 -13.43 -12.42 7.48
CA THR A 234 -13.67 -13.67 8.22
C THR A 234 -14.99 -13.59 8.98
N THR A 235 -15.26 -12.49 9.69
CA THR A 235 -16.49 -12.27 10.44
C THR A 235 -17.71 -12.21 9.52
N MET A 236 -17.60 -11.54 8.38
CA MET A 236 -18.63 -11.48 7.34
C MET A 236 -19.00 -12.91 6.86
N LEU A 237 -18.01 -13.72 6.51
CA LEU A 237 -18.23 -15.07 6.00
C LEU A 237 -18.73 -16.02 7.08
N THR A 238 -18.16 -16.00 8.28
CA THR A 238 -18.59 -16.89 9.38
C THR A 238 -19.94 -16.50 9.97
N GLY A 239 -20.44 -15.28 9.69
CA GLY A 239 -21.79 -14.85 10.01
C GLY A 239 -22.88 -15.44 9.10
N LEU A 240 -22.51 -16.13 8.02
CA LEU A 240 -23.44 -16.81 7.11
C LEU A 240 -23.84 -18.18 7.63
N SER A 241 -25.07 -18.60 7.36
CA SER A 241 -25.51 -19.98 7.57
C SER A 241 -24.80 -20.94 6.59
N THR A 242 -24.84 -22.23 6.87
CA THR A 242 -24.26 -23.27 5.99
C THR A 242 -24.81 -23.19 4.56
N ALA A 243 -26.11 -22.91 4.40
CA ALA A 243 -26.74 -22.80 3.09
C ALA A 243 -26.26 -21.54 2.33
N GLU A 244 -26.15 -20.42 3.02
CA GLU A 244 -25.63 -19.16 2.46
C GLU A 244 -24.15 -19.28 2.10
N LEU A 245 -23.33 -19.90 2.95
CA LEU A 245 -21.93 -20.23 2.65
C LEU A 245 -21.79 -21.09 1.40
N SER A 246 -22.66 -22.09 1.23
CA SER A 246 -22.66 -22.92 0.02
C SER A 246 -22.96 -22.09 -1.24
N THR A 247 -23.87 -21.10 -1.14
CA THR A 247 -24.19 -20.18 -2.24
C THR A 247 -23.07 -19.19 -2.50
N ALA A 248 -22.42 -18.68 -1.45
CA ALA A 248 -21.32 -17.73 -1.55
C ALA A 248 -20.03 -18.36 -2.10
N LYS A 249 -19.88 -19.69 -2.02
CA LYS A 249 -18.65 -20.38 -2.40
C LYS A 249 -18.47 -20.45 -3.91
N LEU A 250 -17.34 -19.91 -4.37
CA LEU A 250 -16.93 -19.99 -5.78
C LEU A 250 -16.35 -21.39 -6.09
N SER A 251 -16.56 -21.86 -7.32
CA SER A 251 -16.00 -23.13 -7.79
C SER A 251 -14.54 -23.02 -8.22
N ALA A 252 -14.10 -21.81 -8.60
CA ALA A 252 -12.72 -21.53 -9.01
C ALA A 252 -11.81 -21.35 -7.78
N THR A 253 -10.52 -21.64 -7.99
CA THR A 253 -9.44 -21.32 -7.06
C THR A 253 -8.74 -20.08 -7.55
N TYR A 254 -8.47 -19.14 -6.64
CA TYR A 254 -7.80 -17.89 -6.93
C TYR A 254 -6.41 -17.90 -6.28
N SER A 255 -5.38 -17.68 -7.07
CA SER A 255 -4.00 -17.60 -6.59
C SER A 255 -3.57 -16.17 -6.29
N ASP A 256 -4.31 -15.18 -6.78
CA ASP A 256 -4.15 -13.74 -6.57
C ASP A 256 -5.45 -13.00 -6.91
N LEU A 257 -5.41 -11.66 -6.83
CA LEU A 257 -6.52 -10.77 -7.14
C LEU A 257 -6.86 -10.79 -8.64
N VAL A 258 -8.14 -10.68 -8.97
CA VAL A 258 -8.63 -10.56 -10.36
C VAL A 258 -8.39 -9.14 -10.89
N CYS A 259 -8.79 -8.12 -10.11
CA CYS A 259 -8.66 -6.71 -10.48
C CYS A 259 -7.46 -6.04 -9.77
N GLY A 260 -6.35 -6.76 -9.68
CA GLY A 260 -5.07 -6.26 -9.18
C GLY A 260 -4.39 -5.28 -10.16
N PRO A 261 -3.11 -4.96 -9.94
CA PRO A 261 -2.35 -4.04 -10.80
C PRO A 261 -2.39 -4.47 -12.26
N GLN A 262 -2.56 -3.50 -13.17
CA GLN A 262 -2.57 -3.72 -14.62
C GLN A 262 -3.78 -4.54 -15.15
N ASN A 263 -4.79 -4.77 -14.31
CA ASN A 263 -6.02 -5.48 -14.66
C ASN A 263 -7.26 -4.57 -14.47
N ASP A 264 -7.20 -3.35 -15.00
CA ASP A 264 -8.23 -2.33 -14.79
C ASP A 264 -9.60 -2.72 -15.36
N ASP A 265 -9.62 -3.47 -16.46
CA ASP A 265 -10.84 -3.91 -17.16
C ASP A 265 -11.24 -5.35 -16.84
N ALA A 266 -10.66 -5.96 -15.79
CA ALA A 266 -10.88 -7.37 -15.46
C ALA A 266 -12.12 -7.64 -14.59
N PHE A 267 -12.96 -6.64 -14.32
CA PHE A 267 -14.21 -6.83 -13.58
C PHE A 267 -15.10 -7.86 -14.28
N PRO A 268 -15.51 -8.94 -13.61
CA PRO A 268 -16.45 -9.89 -14.21
C PRO A 268 -17.75 -9.23 -14.63
N SER A 269 -18.24 -9.57 -15.81
CA SER A 269 -19.51 -9.05 -16.33
C SER A 269 -20.74 -9.57 -15.57
N THR A 270 -20.57 -10.65 -14.79
CA THR A 270 -21.63 -11.27 -14.00
C THR A 270 -21.15 -11.44 -12.58
N GLN A 271 -21.92 -10.91 -11.64
CA GLN A 271 -21.69 -11.09 -10.21
C GLN A 271 -21.87 -12.57 -9.81
N SER A 272 -21.12 -13.03 -8.84
CA SER A 272 -21.11 -14.41 -8.35
C SER A 272 -21.10 -14.46 -6.83
N GLY A 273 -21.70 -15.51 -6.27
CA GLY A 273 -21.85 -15.69 -4.83
C GLY A 273 -23.27 -15.44 -4.37
N ILE A 274 -23.45 -14.94 -3.14
CA ILE A 274 -24.76 -14.63 -2.56
C ILE A 274 -25.05 -13.13 -2.62
N ALA A 275 -26.23 -12.75 -3.12
CA ALA A 275 -26.69 -11.37 -3.11
C ALA A 275 -27.00 -10.92 -1.68
N CYS A 276 -26.59 -9.72 -1.30
CA CYS A 276 -26.89 -9.15 0.01
C CYS A 276 -28.39 -8.93 0.25
N SER A 277 -29.19 -8.79 -0.81
CA SER A 277 -30.68 -8.79 -0.69
C SER A 277 -31.24 -10.04 -0.02
N ASN A 278 -30.53 -11.16 -0.08
CA ASN A 278 -30.92 -12.44 0.55
C ASN A 278 -30.44 -12.58 2.01
N LEU A 279 -29.70 -11.61 2.52
CA LEU A 279 -29.11 -11.63 3.85
C LEU A 279 -29.99 -10.91 4.88
N THR A 280 -29.91 -11.33 6.13
CA THR A 280 -30.51 -10.60 7.26
C THR A 280 -29.85 -9.24 7.47
N THR A 281 -30.53 -8.32 8.16
CA THR A 281 -29.96 -7.01 8.52
C THR A 281 -28.65 -7.15 9.30
N ALA A 282 -28.55 -8.13 10.19
CA ALA A 282 -27.31 -8.39 10.94
C ALA A 282 -26.15 -8.77 10.01
N GLN A 283 -26.39 -9.65 9.05
CA GLN A 283 -25.39 -10.07 8.06
C GLN A 283 -25.01 -8.92 7.11
N LYS A 284 -25.98 -8.13 6.65
CA LYS A 284 -25.73 -6.91 5.86
C LYS A 284 -24.81 -5.93 6.58
N ASN A 285 -24.99 -5.77 7.91
CA ASN A 285 -24.11 -4.93 8.71
C ASN A 285 -22.66 -5.48 8.77
N LEU A 286 -22.47 -6.80 8.72
CA LEU A 286 -21.12 -7.39 8.63
C LEU A 286 -20.46 -7.11 7.27
N VAL A 287 -21.23 -7.12 6.18
CA VAL A 287 -20.72 -6.72 4.85
C VAL A 287 -20.29 -5.25 4.86
N LEU A 288 -21.13 -4.36 5.40
CA LEU A 288 -20.77 -2.93 5.53
C LEU A 288 -19.58 -2.71 6.45
N ALA A 289 -19.42 -3.52 7.51
CA ALA A 289 -18.25 -3.46 8.38
C ALA A 289 -16.98 -3.86 7.62
N ALA A 290 -17.04 -4.89 6.78
CA ALA A 290 -15.90 -5.29 5.94
C ALA A 290 -15.57 -4.22 4.87
N ILE A 291 -16.55 -3.58 4.24
CA ILE A 291 -16.31 -2.47 3.32
C ILE A 291 -15.67 -1.29 4.05
N ARG A 292 -16.08 -1.04 5.29
CA ARG A 292 -15.62 0.11 6.08
C ARG A 292 -14.13 0.05 6.41
N THR A 293 -13.51 -1.12 6.58
CA THR A 293 -12.07 -1.22 6.84
C THR A 293 -11.27 -0.62 5.69
N TYR A 294 -11.70 -0.84 4.44
CA TYR A 294 -11.06 -0.25 3.25
C TYR A 294 -11.33 1.24 3.09
N VAL A 295 -12.59 1.67 3.34
CA VAL A 295 -12.96 3.08 3.17
C VAL A 295 -12.37 3.94 4.29
N ALA A 296 -12.11 3.38 5.48
CA ALA A 296 -11.52 4.08 6.62
C ALA A 296 -10.08 4.57 6.37
N ASP A 297 -9.41 4.09 5.31
CA ASP A 297 -8.09 4.58 4.91
C ASP A 297 -8.07 5.99 4.34
N VAL A 298 -9.21 6.54 4.02
CA VAL A 298 -9.35 7.87 3.43
C VAL A 298 -9.91 8.86 4.47
N ALA A 299 -9.46 10.10 4.42
CA ALA A 299 -9.88 11.12 5.39
C ALA A 299 -11.37 11.47 5.30
N ASP A 300 -11.99 11.40 4.10
CA ASP A 300 -13.44 11.67 3.91
C ASP A 300 -14.16 10.41 3.41
N THR A 301 -14.84 9.73 4.33
CA THR A 301 -15.49 8.44 4.09
C THR A 301 -17.01 8.52 3.88
N SER A 302 -17.63 9.63 4.22
CA SER A 302 -19.09 9.71 4.38
C SER A 302 -19.85 9.49 3.08
N THR A 303 -19.42 10.15 2.01
CA THR A 303 -20.05 10.05 0.67
C THR A 303 -19.87 8.66 0.09
N ILE A 304 -18.69 8.08 0.22
CA ILE A 304 -18.36 6.74 -0.29
C ILE A 304 -19.19 5.67 0.43
N MET A 305 -19.23 5.71 1.76
CA MET A 305 -20.02 4.76 2.55
C MET A 305 -21.51 4.89 2.32
N THR A 306 -22.04 6.13 2.11
CA THR A 306 -23.44 6.35 1.75
C THR A 306 -23.77 5.69 0.42
N LYS A 307 -22.92 5.85 -0.61
CA LYS A 307 -23.08 5.21 -1.91
C LYS A 307 -23.17 3.69 -1.77
N TYR A 308 -22.17 3.06 -1.13
CA TYR A 308 -22.12 1.60 -0.98
C TYR A 308 -23.26 1.05 -0.12
N THR A 309 -23.72 1.82 0.88
CA THR A 309 -24.88 1.44 1.68
C THR A 309 -26.17 1.42 0.84
N ASN A 310 -26.35 2.39 -0.05
CA ASN A 310 -27.49 2.45 -0.96
C ASN A 310 -27.48 1.34 -2.02
N GLU A 311 -26.31 0.85 -2.39
CA GLU A 311 -26.09 -0.21 -3.38
C GLU A 311 -26.07 -1.63 -2.75
N LEU A 312 -26.17 -1.74 -1.42
CA LEU A 312 -25.88 -2.98 -0.70
C LEU A 312 -26.75 -4.16 -1.16
N ASP A 313 -28.04 -3.96 -1.42
CA ASP A 313 -28.95 -5.03 -1.86
C ASP A 313 -28.59 -5.60 -3.25
N GLN A 314 -27.83 -4.84 -4.05
CA GLN A 314 -27.31 -5.24 -5.37
C GLN A 314 -25.87 -5.77 -5.28
N THR A 315 -25.27 -5.78 -4.08
CA THR A 315 -23.92 -6.24 -3.82
C THR A 315 -23.93 -7.75 -3.54
N TYR A 316 -22.91 -8.43 -4.06
CA TYR A 316 -22.69 -9.87 -3.85
C TYR A 316 -21.45 -10.08 -3.01
N ILE A 317 -21.47 -11.11 -2.17
CA ILE A 317 -20.28 -11.58 -1.47
C ILE A 317 -19.99 -13.01 -1.87
N SER A 318 -18.71 -13.31 -2.03
CA SER A 318 -18.24 -14.62 -2.43
C SER A 318 -16.88 -14.95 -1.83
N TYR A 319 -16.55 -16.24 -1.79
CA TYR A 319 -15.26 -16.72 -1.31
C TYR A 319 -14.82 -18.01 -2.01
N SER A 320 -13.53 -18.31 -1.92
CA SER A 320 -12.92 -19.58 -2.32
C SER A 320 -11.92 -20.00 -1.24
N GLY A 321 -11.63 -21.29 -1.13
CA GLY A 321 -10.78 -21.80 -0.05
C GLY A 321 -11.53 -21.92 1.28
N SER A 322 -10.93 -21.43 2.37
CA SER A 322 -11.52 -21.39 3.71
C SER A 322 -12.10 -20.01 4.04
N THR A 323 -12.96 -19.93 5.06
CA THR A 323 -13.51 -18.68 5.55
C THR A 323 -12.57 -17.93 6.51
N ALA A 324 -11.46 -18.54 6.91
CA ALA A 324 -10.51 -17.95 7.85
C ALA A 324 -9.58 -16.91 7.21
N MET A 325 -9.48 -16.91 5.90
CA MET A 325 -8.64 -15.97 5.14
C MET A 325 -7.17 -15.94 5.61
N THR A 326 -6.59 -17.11 5.89
CA THR A 326 -5.23 -17.24 6.44
C THR A 326 -4.35 -18.24 5.70
N THR A 327 -4.91 -18.98 4.74
CA THR A 327 -4.21 -20.07 4.05
C THR A 327 -4.09 -19.74 2.55
N ARG A 328 -3.02 -20.20 1.92
CA ARG A 328 -2.84 -20.05 0.47
C ARG A 328 -4.09 -20.44 -0.31
N ASN A 329 -4.48 -19.60 -1.27
CA ASN A 329 -5.67 -19.69 -2.10
C ASN A 329 -7.00 -19.42 -1.34
N ASP A 330 -6.97 -18.99 -0.08
CA ASP A 330 -8.13 -18.35 0.51
C ASP A 330 -8.36 -17.03 -0.21
N TYR A 331 -9.60 -16.80 -0.61
CA TYR A 331 -10.00 -15.64 -1.39
C TYR A 331 -11.40 -15.18 -0.97
N ALA A 332 -11.57 -13.88 -0.79
CA ALA A 332 -12.87 -13.26 -0.56
C ALA A 332 -13.09 -12.11 -1.52
N ARG A 333 -14.37 -11.85 -1.88
CA ARG A 333 -14.76 -10.77 -2.77
C ARG A 333 -16.08 -10.15 -2.34
N ILE A 334 -16.13 -8.81 -2.41
CA ILE A 334 -17.35 -8.00 -2.33
C ILE A 334 -17.50 -7.33 -3.69
N ASP A 335 -18.62 -7.56 -4.38
CA ASP A 335 -18.88 -7.17 -5.76
C ASP A 335 -20.23 -6.46 -5.87
N GLY A 336 -20.21 -5.13 -5.73
CA GLY A 336 -21.39 -4.26 -5.86
C GLY A 336 -21.47 -3.58 -7.22
N PRO A 337 -22.50 -2.74 -7.43
CA PRO A 337 -22.57 -1.87 -8.61
C PRO A 337 -21.32 -0.99 -8.77
N SER A 338 -20.90 -0.37 -7.67
CA SER A 338 -19.69 0.47 -7.64
C SER A 338 -18.55 -0.20 -6.88
N VAL A 339 -18.78 -0.71 -5.66
CA VAL A 339 -17.73 -1.31 -4.83
C VAL A 339 -17.21 -2.61 -5.41
N TRP A 340 -15.88 -2.74 -5.41
CA TRP A 340 -15.17 -3.99 -5.65
C TRP A 340 -14.05 -4.13 -4.63
N ILE A 341 -14.10 -5.18 -3.84
CA ILE A 341 -13.05 -5.53 -2.87
C ILE A 341 -12.65 -6.97 -3.08
N GLU A 342 -11.36 -7.23 -3.08
CA GLU A 342 -10.77 -8.55 -3.10
C GLU A 342 -9.73 -8.68 -2.01
N TYR A 343 -9.64 -9.89 -1.47
CA TYR A 343 -8.60 -10.33 -0.55
C TYR A 343 -8.15 -11.74 -0.97
N SER A 344 -6.85 -11.95 -1.10
CA SER A 344 -6.25 -13.22 -1.56
C SER A 344 -5.04 -13.57 -0.72
N CYS A 345 -4.95 -14.82 -0.27
CA CYS A 345 -3.79 -15.33 0.47
C CYS A 345 -2.84 -16.08 -0.45
N GLN A 346 -1.57 -15.73 -0.38
CA GLN A 346 -0.48 -16.37 -1.10
C GLN A 346 0.55 -16.95 -0.11
N ASN A 347 1.58 -17.61 -0.63
CA ASN A 347 2.76 -17.95 0.17
C ASN A 347 3.71 -16.75 0.18
N GLY A 348 4.43 -16.57 1.27
CA GLY A 348 5.52 -15.61 1.37
C GLY A 348 6.59 -15.86 0.31
N VAL A 349 7.22 -14.78 -0.10
CA VAL A 349 8.27 -14.76 -1.13
C VAL A 349 9.66 -14.65 -0.49
N VAL A 350 9.82 -13.77 0.47
CA VAL A 350 11.07 -13.55 1.22
C VAL A 350 11.04 -14.36 2.51
N LEU A 351 9.91 -14.34 3.21
CA LEU A 351 9.70 -15.02 4.48
C LEU A 351 8.75 -16.20 4.31
N SER A 352 8.78 -17.13 5.25
CA SER A 352 7.78 -18.20 5.32
C SER A 352 6.46 -17.69 5.89
N GLY A 353 5.34 -18.30 5.49
CA GLY A 353 4.02 -17.99 6.03
C GLY A 353 3.05 -17.48 4.98
N THR A 354 1.94 -16.93 5.43
CA THR A 354 0.92 -16.36 4.57
C THR A 354 1.31 -14.94 4.16
N HIS A 355 1.01 -14.61 2.92
CA HIS A 355 1.30 -13.35 2.27
C HIS A 355 0.02 -12.88 1.57
N PRO A 356 -0.81 -12.08 2.23
CA PRO A 356 -2.05 -11.60 1.64
C PRO A 356 -1.84 -10.39 0.75
N HIS A 357 -2.67 -10.34 -0.30
CA HIS A 357 -2.92 -9.16 -1.13
C HIS A 357 -4.39 -8.77 -1.00
N SER A 358 -4.66 -7.49 -1.00
CA SER A 358 -6.01 -6.95 -0.99
C SER A 358 -6.11 -5.70 -1.85
N VAL A 359 -7.26 -5.51 -2.50
CA VAL A 359 -7.53 -4.32 -3.32
C VAL A 359 -8.96 -3.85 -3.11
N TRP A 360 -9.10 -2.55 -3.00
CA TRP A 360 -10.37 -1.85 -3.12
C TRP A 360 -10.37 -1.03 -4.41
N ARG A 361 -11.41 -1.24 -5.22
CA ARG A 361 -11.71 -0.51 -6.44
C ARG A 361 -13.12 0.07 -6.38
N ASP A 362 -13.33 1.16 -7.09
CA ASP A 362 -14.67 1.68 -7.36
C ASP A 362 -14.87 1.73 -8.88
N LYS A 363 -15.75 0.89 -9.40
CA LYS A 363 -16.00 0.70 -10.83
C LYS A 363 -16.42 1.98 -11.56
N SER A 364 -16.85 3.01 -10.81
CA SER A 364 -17.32 4.27 -11.38
C SER A 364 -16.39 5.45 -11.11
N THR A 365 -15.50 5.35 -10.12
CA THR A 365 -14.64 6.46 -9.69
C THR A 365 -13.16 6.09 -9.53
N ASP A 366 -12.75 4.89 -9.99
CA ASP A 366 -11.33 4.58 -10.13
C ASP A 366 -10.63 5.68 -10.91
N TYR A 367 -9.48 6.12 -10.40
CA TYR A 367 -8.71 7.23 -11.00
C TYR A 367 -9.53 8.52 -11.19
N GLY A 368 -10.55 8.77 -10.33
CA GLY A 368 -11.46 9.90 -10.43
C GLY A 368 -12.48 9.80 -11.57
N GLY A 369 -12.75 8.60 -12.08
CA GLY A 369 -13.64 8.37 -13.22
C GLY A 369 -12.96 8.52 -14.59
N ASN A 370 -11.67 8.34 -14.65
CA ASN A 370 -10.83 8.56 -15.86
C ASN A 370 -10.70 7.27 -16.69
#